data_fa15cc8a6238f1b6644ce922f0d4e747
#
_entry.id   fa15cc8a6238f1b6644ce922f0d4e747
#
_cell.length_a   1.000
_cell.length_b   1.000
_cell.length_c   1.000
_cell.angle_alpha   90.00
_cell.angle_beta   90.00
_cell.angle_gamma   90.00
#
_symmetry.space_group_name_H-M   'P 1'
#
loop_
_entity.id
_entity.type
_entity.pdbx_description
1 polymer ?
#
loop_
_entity_poly.entity_id
_entity_poly.type
_entity_poly.pdbx_seq_one_letter_code
_entity_poly.pdbx_strand_id
1 'polypeptide(L)'
;MIRFALNENIDRDLWDAAVMQSSQPMVYAMSWYLDLVAPGWDGLVEDDYQSVMPLVGAKKFGIHYLFQPPFCQQHGVFGKGISTDIVKNFLRAIPRKYRFAEIMLNESDTIDIPGVEMLTNITLQLDRDIENIRSGYN
;
A
#
# COMPACT_ATOMS: atom_id res chain seq x y z
N MET A 1 -1.85 16.24 8.52
CA MET A 1 -2.45 16.59 7.20
C MET A 1 -1.88 15.68 6.14
N ILE A 2 -2.72 15.09 5.29
CA ILE A 2 -2.26 14.22 4.20
C ILE A 2 -1.96 15.07 2.97
N ARG A 3 -0.76 14.91 2.40
CA ARG A 3 -0.32 15.59 1.18
C ARG A 3 0.05 14.59 0.10
N PHE A 4 -0.15 14.98 -1.15
CA PHE A 4 0.36 14.26 -2.30
C PHE A 4 1.85 14.62 -2.51
N ALA A 5 2.67 13.62 -2.67
CA ALA A 5 4.11 13.76 -2.90
C ALA A 5 4.47 13.09 -4.24
N LEU A 6 5.09 13.86 -5.12
CA LEU A 6 5.71 13.32 -6.33
C LEU A 6 6.91 12.46 -5.97
N ASN A 7 7.19 11.45 -6.77
CA ASN A 7 8.29 10.51 -6.58
C ASN A 7 9.62 11.19 -6.23
N GLU A 8 9.97 12.25 -6.95
CA GLU A 8 11.21 13.02 -6.75
C GLU A 8 11.28 13.76 -5.40
N ASN A 9 10.14 14.00 -4.75
CA ASN A 9 10.03 14.74 -3.50
C ASN A 9 9.79 13.82 -2.29
N ILE A 10 9.83 12.50 -2.47
CA ILE A 10 9.68 11.53 -1.39
C ILE A 10 11.04 11.29 -0.73
N ASP A 11 11.10 11.54 0.58
CA ASP A 11 12.24 11.11 1.40
C ASP A 11 12.16 9.59 1.61
N ARG A 12 13.09 8.85 0.99
CA ARG A 12 13.11 7.38 1.00
C ARG A 12 13.33 6.80 2.39
N ASP A 13 14.18 7.44 3.19
CA ASP A 13 14.50 6.94 4.52
C ASP A 13 13.31 7.09 5.47
N LEU A 14 12.65 8.25 5.45
CA LEU A 14 11.44 8.48 6.25
C LEU A 14 10.27 7.60 5.77
N TRP A 15 10.14 7.41 4.46
CA TRP A 15 9.14 6.53 3.88
C TRP A 15 9.31 5.09 4.35
N ASP A 16 10.50 4.54 4.20
CA ASP A 16 10.81 3.16 4.58
C ASP A 16 10.68 2.96 6.10
N ALA A 17 11.05 3.96 6.90
CA ALA A 17 10.84 3.93 8.34
C ALA A 17 9.34 3.85 8.70
N ALA A 18 8.49 4.60 8.02
CA ALA A 18 7.02 4.53 8.21
C ALA A 18 6.48 3.14 7.87
N VAL A 19 6.90 2.56 6.74
CA VAL A 19 6.52 1.20 6.34
C VAL A 19 6.95 0.18 7.39
N MET A 20 8.18 0.25 7.87
CA MET A 20 8.73 -0.69 8.86
C MET A 20 8.08 -0.56 10.24
N GLN A 21 7.54 0.59 10.60
CA GLN A 21 6.81 0.80 11.86
C GLN A 21 5.35 0.34 11.80
N SER A 22 4.87 -0.05 10.64
CA SER A 22 3.53 -0.61 10.47
C SER A 22 3.37 -1.94 11.22
N SER A 23 2.16 -2.24 11.68
CA SER A 23 1.83 -3.55 12.25
C SER A 23 2.00 -4.69 11.24
N GLN A 24 1.92 -4.38 9.96
CA GLN A 24 2.14 -5.31 8.85
C GLN A 24 3.08 -4.66 7.82
N PRO A 25 4.38 -4.61 8.11
CA PRO A 25 5.35 -4.10 7.15
C PRO A 25 5.42 -5.03 5.94
N MET A 26 5.37 -4.46 4.74
CA MET A 26 5.38 -5.23 3.50
C MET A 26 6.48 -4.73 2.56
N VAL A 27 7.19 -5.65 1.95
CA VAL A 27 8.21 -5.34 0.93
C VAL A 27 7.62 -4.54 -0.23
N TYR A 28 6.37 -4.80 -0.57
CA TYR A 28 5.64 -4.14 -1.68
C TYR A 28 5.51 -2.62 -1.52
N ALA A 29 5.62 -2.11 -0.30
CA ALA A 29 5.55 -0.68 0.01
C ALA A 29 6.92 -0.04 0.25
N MET A 30 8.00 -0.80 0.33
CA MET A 30 9.35 -0.27 0.49
C MET A 30 9.77 0.53 -0.74
N SER A 31 10.39 1.66 -0.54
CA SER A 31 10.74 2.60 -1.61
C SER A 31 11.63 1.95 -2.68
N TRP A 32 12.65 1.20 -2.27
CA TRP A 32 13.56 0.51 -3.18
C TRP A 32 12.85 -0.54 -4.04
N TYR A 33 11.84 -1.23 -3.48
CA TYR A 33 11.05 -2.22 -4.22
C TYR A 33 10.14 -1.55 -5.24
N LEU A 34 9.46 -0.48 -4.82
CA LEU A 34 8.62 0.33 -5.71
C LEU A 34 9.41 0.96 -6.86
N ASP A 35 10.64 1.42 -6.59
CA ASP A 35 11.53 1.96 -7.62
C ASP A 35 11.88 0.91 -8.70
N LEU A 36 11.88 -0.39 -8.34
CA LEU A 36 12.12 -1.48 -9.29
C LEU A 36 10.86 -1.88 -10.09
N VAL A 37 9.72 -2.04 -9.41
CA VAL A 37 8.51 -2.62 -10.03
C VAL A 37 7.57 -1.58 -10.62
N ALA A 38 7.65 -0.35 -10.15
CA ALA A 38 6.76 0.75 -10.53
C ALA A 38 7.52 2.09 -10.64
N PRO A 39 8.58 2.20 -11.48
CA PRO A 39 9.38 3.42 -11.57
C PRO A 39 8.49 4.66 -11.76
N GLY A 40 8.78 5.73 -11.01
CA GLY A 40 8.00 6.96 -11.06
C GLY A 40 6.70 6.92 -10.23
N TRP A 41 6.56 5.95 -9.32
CA TRP A 41 5.47 5.92 -8.36
C TRP A 41 5.43 7.20 -7.52
N ASP A 42 4.24 7.64 -7.17
CA ASP A 42 3.99 8.77 -6.27
C ASP A 42 3.49 8.26 -4.91
N GLY A 43 3.20 9.15 -3.98
CA GLY A 43 2.69 8.76 -2.67
C GLY A 43 1.78 9.79 -2.03
N LEU A 44 1.02 9.31 -1.05
CA LEU A 44 0.39 10.15 -0.04
C LEU A 44 1.19 10.04 1.24
N VAL A 45 1.42 11.16 1.89
CA VAL A 45 2.21 11.27 3.13
C VAL A 45 1.43 12.07 4.15
N GLU A 46 1.24 11.50 5.32
CA GLU A 46 0.63 12.20 6.46
C GLU A 46 1.72 12.86 7.31
N ASP A 47 1.53 14.17 7.52
CA ASP A 47 2.43 15.01 8.31
C ASP A 47 3.91 14.79 7.96
N ASP A 48 4.75 14.44 8.93
CA ASP A 48 6.17 14.14 8.74
C ASP A 48 6.42 12.61 8.63
N TYR A 49 5.77 11.98 7.63
CA TYR A 49 5.83 10.53 7.39
C TYR A 49 5.31 9.66 8.55
N GLN A 50 4.32 10.13 9.30
CA GLN A 50 3.65 9.30 10.31
C GLN A 50 2.93 8.10 9.66
N SER A 51 2.34 8.34 8.50
CA SER A 51 1.71 7.31 7.69
C SER A 51 1.93 7.62 6.20
N VAL A 52 2.04 6.58 5.39
CA VAL A 52 2.30 6.69 3.96
C VAL A 52 1.44 5.71 3.17
N MET A 53 1.13 6.07 1.91
CA MET A 53 0.41 5.21 0.98
C MET A 53 1.01 5.35 -0.42
N PRO A 54 1.52 4.28 -1.04
CA PRO A 54 2.04 4.34 -2.40
C PRO A 54 0.90 4.51 -3.42
N LEU A 55 1.15 5.30 -4.43
CA LEU A 55 0.26 5.51 -5.56
C LEU A 55 0.98 5.17 -6.85
N VAL A 56 0.58 4.08 -7.49
CA VAL A 56 1.11 3.68 -8.79
C VAL A 56 0.13 4.09 -9.87
N GLY A 57 0.50 5.13 -10.61
CA GLY A 57 -0.35 5.73 -11.62
C GLY A 57 0.10 5.44 -13.03
N ALA A 58 -0.85 5.42 -13.96
CA ALA A 58 -0.61 5.40 -15.39
C ALA A 58 -1.59 6.33 -16.11
N LYS A 59 -1.33 6.53 -17.41
CA LYS A 59 -2.19 7.33 -18.27
C LYS A 59 -2.50 6.55 -19.53
N LYS A 60 -3.79 6.41 -19.85
CA LYS A 60 -4.25 5.76 -21.09
C LYS A 60 -5.36 6.59 -21.70
N PHE A 61 -5.27 6.88 -23.00
CA PHE A 61 -6.23 7.74 -23.73
C PHE A 61 -6.50 9.09 -23.04
N GLY A 62 -5.48 9.71 -22.46
CA GLY A 62 -5.62 10.97 -21.74
C GLY A 62 -6.18 10.86 -20.31
N ILE A 63 -6.58 9.67 -19.88
CA ILE A 63 -7.16 9.42 -18.55
C ILE A 63 -6.09 8.89 -17.62
N HIS A 64 -5.89 9.56 -16.48
CA HIS A 64 -5.04 9.07 -15.39
C HIS A 64 -5.81 8.09 -14.50
N TYR A 65 -5.15 7.00 -14.14
CA TYR A 65 -5.69 5.97 -13.25
C TYR A 65 -4.62 5.40 -12.34
N LEU A 66 -5.04 4.86 -11.21
CA LEU A 66 -4.20 4.06 -10.31
C LEU A 66 -4.45 2.58 -10.55
N PHE A 67 -3.41 1.78 -10.48
CA PHE A 67 -3.48 0.34 -10.65
C PHE A 67 -2.54 -0.39 -9.70
N GLN A 68 -2.82 -1.66 -9.47
CA GLN A 68 -1.92 -2.54 -8.72
C GLN A 68 -0.81 -3.03 -9.64
N PRO A 69 0.46 -2.66 -9.39
CA PRO A 69 1.55 -3.05 -10.27
C PRO A 69 1.82 -4.57 -10.19
N PRO A 70 2.35 -5.18 -11.25
CA PRO A 70 2.81 -6.56 -11.21
C PRO A 70 3.81 -6.79 -10.06
N PHE A 71 3.79 -7.98 -9.49
CA PHE A 71 4.64 -8.39 -8.35
C PHE A 71 4.40 -7.63 -7.05
N CYS A 72 3.33 -6.84 -6.96
CA CYS A 72 2.85 -6.22 -5.73
C CYS A 72 1.49 -6.84 -5.38
N GLN A 73 1.45 -7.63 -4.32
CA GLN A 73 0.22 -8.30 -3.92
C GLN A 73 -0.73 -7.35 -3.18
N GLN A 74 -0.18 -6.48 -2.34
CA GLN A 74 -0.94 -5.54 -1.53
C GLN A 74 -0.20 -4.20 -1.43
N HIS A 75 -0.98 -3.13 -1.38
CA HIS A 75 -0.54 -1.80 -0.99
C HIS A 75 -1.34 -1.36 0.24
N GLY A 76 -1.84 -0.14 0.27
CA GLY A 76 -2.63 0.41 1.35
C GLY A 76 -1.86 1.44 2.15
N VAL A 77 -2.27 1.65 3.40
CA VAL A 77 -1.68 2.65 4.28
C VAL A 77 -0.74 1.98 5.27
N PHE A 78 0.47 2.51 5.39
CA PHE A 78 1.52 2.01 6.27
C PHE A 78 1.93 3.10 7.26
N GLY A 79 2.18 2.69 8.49
CA GLY A 79 2.55 3.57 9.60
C GLY A 79 2.18 2.96 10.93
N LYS A 80 2.43 3.69 11.99
CA LYS A 80 2.12 3.25 13.35
C LYS A 80 0.65 3.51 13.67
N GLY A 81 -0.06 2.48 14.14
CA GLY A 81 -1.43 2.63 14.65
C GLY A 81 -2.47 3.01 13.59
N ILE A 82 -2.36 2.43 12.40
CA ILE A 82 -3.31 2.68 11.31
C ILE A 82 -4.70 2.21 11.72
N SER A 83 -5.67 3.11 11.66
CA SER A 83 -7.09 2.86 11.90
C SER A 83 -7.88 2.96 10.60
N THR A 84 -9.09 2.41 10.62
CA THR A 84 -10.04 2.51 9.49
C THR A 84 -10.28 3.97 9.07
N ASP A 85 -10.34 4.90 10.02
CA ASP A 85 -10.55 6.33 9.71
C ASP A 85 -9.34 6.94 9.01
N ILE A 86 -8.12 6.54 9.39
CA ILE A 86 -6.90 6.95 8.71
C ILE A 86 -6.93 6.44 7.26
N VAL A 87 -7.25 5.18 7.04
CA VAL A 87 -7.37 4.62 5.68
C VAL A 87 -8.43 5.37 4.86
N LYS A 88 -9.62 5.66 5.43
CA LYS A 88 -10.65 6.47 4.77
C LYS A 88 -10.15 7.85 4.38
N ASN A 89 -9.36 8.50 5.24
CA ASN A 89 -8.79 9.82 4.95
C ASN A 89 -7.77 9.75 3.82
N PHE A 90 -6.93 8.73 3.78
CA PHE A 90 -5.99 8.50 2.67
C PHE A 90 -6.72 8.28 1.35
N LEU A 91 -7.76 7.43 1.32
CA LEU A 91 -8.54 7.20 0.10
C LEU A 91 -9.22 8.50 -0.40
N ARG A 92 -9.72 9.33 0.49
CA ARG A 92 -10.28 10.66 0.14
C ARG A 92 -9.23 11.66 -0.35
N ALA A 93 -7.98 11.50 0.08
CA ALA A 93 -6.87 12.36 -0.31
C ALA A 93 -6.27 12.00 -1.68
N ILE A 94 -6.69 10.90 -2.30
CA ILE A 94 -6.25 10.52 -3.65
C ILE A 94 -6.58 11.68 -4.61
N PRO A 95 -5.59 12.18 -5.37
CA PRO A 95 -5.81 13.31 -6.26
C PRO A 95 -6.91 13.06 -7.30
N ARG A 96 -7.79 14.03 -7.50
CA ARG A 96 -8.92 13.96 -8.46
C ARG A 96 -8.49 13.77 -9.92
N LYS A 97 -7.21 13.95 -10.25
CA LYS A 97 -6.68 13.63 -11.57
C LYS A 97 -6.84 12.15 -11.91
N TYR A 98 -6.78 11.27 -10.91
CA TYR A 98 -7.02 9.84 -11.09
C TYR A 98 -8.53 9.59 -11.15
N ARG A 99 -9.01 9.30 -12.36
CA ARG A 99 -10.44 9.10 -12.64
C ARG A 99 -10.91 7.69 -12.29
N PHE A 100 -9.97 6.78 -12.15
CA PHE A 100 -10.19 5.39 -11.80
C PHE A 100 -9.06 4.91 -10.90
N ALA A 101 -9.37 4.06 -9.94
CA ALA A 101 -8.39 3.46 -9.03
C ALA A 101 -8.75 2.01 -8.72
N GLU A 102 -7.79 1.12 -8.90
CA GLU A 102 -7.85 -0.26 -8.48
C GLU A 102 -6.62 -0.54 -7.61
N ILE A 103 -6.82 -0.64 -6.31
CA ILE A 103 -5.76 -0.79 -5.31
C ILE A 103 -6.12 -1.93 -4.38
N MET A 104 -5.23 -2.91 -4.24
CA MET A 104 -5.34 -3.95 -3.22
C MET A 104 -4.85 -3.38 -1.88
N LEU A 105 -5.78 -3.09 -0.98
CA LEU A 105 -5.43 -2.60 0.35
C LEU A 105 -4.84 -3.72 1.20
N ASN A 106 -3.97 -3.34 2.13
CA ASN A 106 -3.43 -4.27 3.11
C ASN A 106 -4.50 -4.68 4.13
N GLU A 107 -4.28 -5.83 4.76
CA GLU A 107 -5.19 -6.44 5.71
C GLU A 107 -5.18 -5.66 7.04
N SER A 108 -5.99 -4.64 7.13
CA SER A 108 -6.31 -4.00 8.40
C SER A 108 -7.79 -3.66 8.38
N ASP A 109 -8.55 -4.29 9.23
CA ASP A 109 -9.95 -4.04 9.54
C ASP A 109 -10.95 -4.03 8.35
N THR A 110 -12.15 -4.47 8.65
CA THR A 110 -13.30 -4.40 7.73
C THR A 110 -13.56 -2.94 7.39
N ILE A 111 -13.24 -2.53 6.18
CA ILE A 111 -13.46 -1.17 5.70
C ILE A 111 -14.84 -1.10 5.07
N ASP A 112 -15.79 -0.53 5.78
CA ASP A 112 -17.12 -0.23 5.23
C ASP A 112 -17.07 1.08 4.43
N ILE A 113 -16.63 0.95 3.19
CA ILE A 113 -16.62 2.05 2.20
C ILE A 113 -17.25 1.52 0.90
N PRO A 114 -18.18 2.27 0.27
CA PRO A 114 -18.71 1.90 -1.04
C PRO A 114 -17.59 1.71 -2.07
N GLY A 115 -17.60 0.57 -2.78
CA GLY A 115 -16.60 0.23 -3.78
C GLY A 115 -15.36 -0.51 -3.26
N VAL A 116 -15.31 -0.82 -1.96
CA VAL A 116 -14.29 -1.72 -1.38
C VAL A 116 -14.88 -3.11 -1.21
N GLU A 117 -14.20 -4.11 -1.76
CA GLU A 117 -14.56 -5.52 -1.64
C GLU A 117 -13.53 -6.26 -0.78
N MET A 118 -14.01 -7.19 0.05
CA MET A 118 -13.12 -8.08 0.81
C MET A 118 -12.73 -9.29 -0.04
N LEU A 119 -11.41 -9.51 -0.14
CA LEU A 119 -10.85 -10.68 -0.79
C LEU A 119 -10.21 -11.61 0.25
N THR A 120 -10.37 -12.91 0.06
CA THR A 120 -9.71 -13.90 0.92
C THR A 120 -8.22 -13.96 0.59
N ASN A 121 -7.37 -13.78 1.58
CA ASN A 121 -5.94 -13.99 1.47
C ASN A 121 -5.54 -15.27 2.24
N ILE A 122 -4.65 -16.04 1.64
CA ILE A 122 -4.12 -17.26 2.26
C ILE A 122 -2.66 -17.00 2.63
N THR A 123 -2.35 -17.10 3.92
CA THR A 123 -0.99 -16.91 4.43
C THR A 123 -0.46 -18.19 5.00
N LEU A 124 0.83 -18.46 4.79
CA LEU A 124 1.55 -19.56 5.41
C LEU A 124 2.54 -18.99 6.43
N GLN A 125 2.40 -19.39 7.69
CA GLN A 125 3.37 -19.05 8.72
C GLN A 125 4.61 -19.92 8.57
N LEU A 126 5.78 -19.28 8.43
CA LEU A 126 7.07 -19.93 8.22
C LEU A 126 7.91 -20.04 9.52
N ASP A 127 7.32 -19.75 10.66
CA ASP A 127 7.92 -19.82 12.00
C ASP A 127 7.96 -21.25 12.59
N ARG A 128 7.46 -22.23 11.84
CA ARG A 128 7.39 -23.64 12.23
C ARG A 128 8.51 -24.45 11.58
N ASP A 129 8.84 -25.56 12.23
CA ASP A 129 9.71 -26.56 11.65
C ASP A 129 9.20 -27.03 10.28
N ILE A 130 10.12 -27.23 9.33
CA ILE A 130 9.80 -27.58 7.94
C ILE A 130 8.97 -28.87 7.84
N GLU A 131 9.15 -29.84 8.75
CA GLU A 131 8.34 -31.05 8.79
C GLU A 131 6.89 -30.79 9.17
N ASN A 132 6.66 -29.86 10.09
CA ASN A 132 5.31 -29.41 10.48
C ASN A 132 4.62 -28.65 9.34
N ILE A 133 5.37 -27.90 8.54
CA ILE A 133 4.84 -27.22 7.36
C ILE A 133 4.47 -28.23 6.29
N ARG A 134 5.32 -29.25 6.05
CA ARG A 134 5.04 -30.32 5.08
C ARG A 134 3.82 -31.17 5.44
N SER A 135 3.60 -31.45 6.71
CA SER A 135 2.45 -32.25 7.15
C SER A 135 1.10 -31.56 6.94
N GLY A 136 1.08 -30.24 6.80
CA GLY A 136 -0.10 -29.45 6.49
C GLY A 136 -0.48 -29.41 5.00
N TYR A 137 0.39 -29.92 4.11
CA TYR A 137 0.12 -30.04 2.67
C TYR A 137 -0.43 -31.46 2.37
N ASN A 138 -1.72 -31.63 2.54
CA ASN A 138 -2.47 -32.79 2.07
C ASN A 138 -3.69 -32.34 1.29
#